data_455fcdd65d0548f4f42be8ba939556da
#
_entry.id   455fcdd65d0548f4f42be8ba939556da
#
_cell.length_a   1.000
_cell.length_b   1.000
_cell.length_c   1.000
_cell.angle_alpha   90.00
_cell.angle_beta   90.00
_cell.angle_gamma   90.00
#
_symmetry.space_group_name_H-M   'P 1'
#
loop_
_entity.id
_entity.type
_entity.pdbx_description
1 polymer ?
#
loop_
_entity_poly.entity_id
_entity_poly.type
_entity_poly.pdbx_seq_one_letter_code
_entity_poly.pdbx_strand_id
1 'polypeptide(L)'
;DLGIEVTTDKRQIKKFLKAKSKNIKVIFTTYQSGKVTAQGSKGFTYDLGIMDEAHKTVGHGKKPMAHLIHQKNIKVKNRLFMTATERLFRGDEDEYLSMDDPRDYGKIIYQLSFKEAINSKPPIISDYKVITFGISEPEIEEVYKSNKYIQVQKEIKNITAREFATAIALR
;
A
#
# COMPACT_ATOMS: atom_id res chain seq x y z
N ASP A 1 -11.96 5.75 -19.17
CA ASP A 1 -13.07 6.13 -18.28
C ASP A 1 -13.89 4.87 -17.99
N LEU A 2 -13.99 4.49 -16.72
CA LEU A 2 -14.72 3.28 -16.30
C LEU A 2 -16.22 3.53 -16.16
N GLY A 3 -16.71 4.74 -16.44
CA GLY A 3 -18.11 5.12 -16.24
C GLY A 3 -18.60 5.00 -14.79
N ILE A 4 -17.67 4.94 -13.83
CA ILE A 4 -17.98 4.78 -12.40
C ILE A 4 -18.00 6.17 -11.77
N GLU A 5 -19.09 6.50 -11.09
CA GLU A 5 -19.20 7.76 -10.35
C GLU A 5 -18.29 7.73 -9.11
N VAL A 6 -17.42 8.73 -9.01
CA VAL A 6 -16.53 8.91 -7.86
C VAL A 6 -17.16 9.90 -6.87
N THR A 7 -17.20 9.55 -5.59
CA THR A 7 -17.80 10.40 -4.56
C THR A 7 -17.03 10.36 -3.25
N THR A 8 -16.99 11.49 -2.55
CA THR A 8 -16.57 11.61 -1.15
C THR A 8 -17.78 11.84 -0.21
N ASP A 9 -19.01 11.81 -0.73
CA ASP A 9 -20.21 12.00 0.08
C ASP A 9 -20.74 10.65 0.61
N LYS A 10 -20.63 10.47 1.93
CA LYS A 10 -21.14 9.29 2.64
C LYS A 10 -22.63 9.03 2.42
N ARG A 11 -23.43 10.05 2.07
CA ARG A 11 -24.87 9.90 1.80
C ARG A 11 -25.09 9.18 0.49
N GLN A 12 -24.29 9.45 -0.53
CA GLN A 12 -24.34 8.75 -1.82
C GLN A 12 -23.95 7.28 -1.65
N ILE A 13 -22.90 6.97 -0.89
CA ILE A 13 -22.53 5.59 -0.55
C ILE A 13 -23.70 4.87 0.13
N LYS A 14 -24.32 5.51 1.12
CA LYS A 14 -25.48 4.95 1.81
C LYS A 14 -26.67 4.72 0.90
N LYS A 15 -26.97 5.66 0.00
CA LYS A 15 -28.03 5.56 -1.01
C LYS A 15 -27.79 4.37 -1.94
N PHE A 16 -26.55 4.24 -2.47
CA PHE A 16 -26.13 3.12 -3.31
C PHE A 16 -26.32 1.76 -2.61
N LEU A 17 -25.87 1.64 -1.36
CA LEU A 17 -25.97 0.40 -0.61
C LEU A 17 -27.42 0.02 -0.30
N LYS A 18 -28.30 1.00 -0.02
CA LYS A 18 -29.73 0.76 0.26
C LYS A 18 -30.58 0.51 -0.99
N ALA A 19 -30.12 0.92 -2.17
CA ALA A 19 -30.86 0.70 -3.40
C ALA A 19 -31.10 -0.80 -3.63
N LYS A 20 -32.33 -1.19 -3.96
CA LYS A 20 -32.64 -2.57 -4.33
C LYS A 20 -31.95 -2.91 -5.66
N SER A 21 -31.24 -4.01 -5.71
CA SER A 21 -30.56 -4.50 -6.92
C SER A 21 -30.49 -6.01 -6.86
N LYS A 22 -30.65 -6.67 -8.01
CA LYS A 22 -30.36 -8.10 -8.19
C LYS A 22 -28.88 -8.34 -8.47
N ASN A 23 -28.14 -7.30 -8.82
CA ASN A 23 -26.72 -7.39 -9.15
C ASN A 23 -25.85 -7.27 -7.89
N ILE A 24 -24.65 -7.83 -7.96
CA ILE A 24 -23.61 -7.65 -6.94
C ILE A 24 -23.25 -6.16 -6.86
N LYS A 25 -23.16 -5.65 -5.64
CA LYS A 25 -22.70 -4.29 -5.39
C LYS A 25 -21.22 -4.30 -5.05
N VAL A 26 -20.45 -3.48 -5.73
CA VAL A 26 -19.02 -3.32 -5.50
C VAL A 26 -18.73 -1.86 -5.18
N ILE A 27 -17.92 -1.61 -4.16
CA ILE A 27 -17.39 -0.30 -3.83
C ILE A 27 -15.86 -0.37 -3.91
N PHE A 28 -15.27 0.45 -4.74
CA PHE A 28 -13.83 0.70 -4.76
C PHE A 28 -13.52 1.90 -3.89
N THR A 29 -12.52 1.79 -3.04
CA THR A 29 -12.09 2.88 -2.16
C THR A 29 -10.59 2.86 -1.96
N THR A 30 -9.99 4.03 -1.76
CA THR A 30 -8.61 4.11 -1.30
C THR A 30 -8.58 3.97 0.23
N TYR A 31 -7.44 3.60 0.79
CA TYR A 31 -7.28 3.55 2.24
C TYR A 31 -7.50 4.93 2.90
N GLN A 32 -7.08 6.01 2.24
CA GLN A 32 -7.28 7.39 2.73
C GLN A 32 -8.77 7.74 2.86
N SER A 33 -9.60 7.25 1.91
CA SER A 33 -11.05 7.46 1.93
C SER A 33 -11.81 6.48 2.83
N GLY A 34 -11.10 5.58 3.50
CA GLY A 34 -11.67 4.52 4.33
C GLY A 34 -12.66 5.00 5.39
N LYS A 35 -12.39 6.16 6.02
CA LYS A 35 -13.33 6.77 6.99
C LYS A 35 -14.68 7.13 6.36
N VAL A 36 -14.67 7.73 5.18
CA VAL A 36 -15.89 8.12 4.46
C VAL A 36 -16.69 6.88 4.06
N THR A 37 -15.98 5.88 3.51
CA THR A 37 -16.58 4.59 3.15
C THR A 37 -17.21 3.91 4.35
N ALA A 38 -16.52 3.82 5.47
CA ALA A 38 -17.03 3.23 6.70
C ALA A 38 -18.27 3.98 7.22
N GLN A 39 -18.27 5.32 7.19
CA GLN A 39 -19.40 6.13 7.61
C GLN A 39 -20.62 5.94 6.71
N GLY A 40 -20.42 5.88 5.39
CA GLY A 40 -21.50 5.64 4.41
C GLY A 40 -22.07 4.22 4.50
N SER A 41 -21.26 3.27 4.98
CA SER A 41 -21.63 1.86 5.14
C SER A 41 -22.25 1.52 6.50
N LYS A 42 -22.52 2.50 7.34
CA LYS A 42 -23.09 2.25 8.67
C LYS A 42 -24.41 1.46 8.58
N GLY A 43 -24.46 0.31 9.27
CA GLY A 43 -25.60 -0.59 9.25
C GLY A 43 -25.63 -1.58 8.08
N PHE A 44 -24.58 -1.59 7.25
CA PHE A 44 -24.36 -2.57 6.18
C PHE A 44 -23.22 -3.52 6.54
N THR A 45 -23.33 -4.78 6.09
CA THR A 45 -22.26 -5.78 6.25
C THR A 45 -21.87 -6.27 4.86
N TYR A 46 -20.61 -6.14 4.51
CA TYR A 46 -20.03 -6.65 3.27
C TYR A 46 -19.76 -8.15 3.40
N ASP A 47 -19.98 -8.89 2.32
CA ASP A 47 -19.64 -10.32 2.29
C ASP A 47 -18.13 -10.54 2.12
N LEU A 48 -17.49 -9.70 1.32
CA LEU A 48 -16.06 -9.77 1.05
C LEU A 48 -15.45 -8.35 1.01
N GLY A 49 -14.30 -8.20 1.63
CA GLY A 49 -13.42 -7.04 1.50
C GLY A 49 -12.06 -7.50 0.97
N ILE A 50 -11.65 -6.95 -0.16
CA ILE A 50 -10.33 -7.19 -0.74
C ILE A 50 -9.45 -5.99 -0.43
N MET A 51 -8.34 -6.24 0.28
CA MET A 51 -7.36 -5.25 0.74
C MET A 51 -6.08 -5.40 -0.08
N ASP A 52 -6.02 -4.69 -1.20
CA ASP A 52 -4.82 -4.69 -2.04
C ASP A 52 -3.73 -3.81 -1.42
N GLU A 53 -2.45 -4.12 -1.70
CA GLU A 53 -1.31 -3.44 -1.07
C GLU A 53 -1.40 -3.39 0.47
N ALA A 54 -1.81 -4.50 1.07
CA ALA A 54 -2.12 -4.60 2.49
C ALA A 54 -0.96 -4.20 3.42
N HIS A 55 0.29 -4.28 2.94
CA HIS A 55 1.47 -3.81 3.67
C HIS A 55 1.39 -2.31 4.08
N LYS A 56 0.59 -1.50 3.37
CA LYS A 56 0.36 -0.08 3.72
C LYS A 56 -0.41 0.09 5.03
N THR A 57 -1.11 -0.94 5.48
CA THR A 57 -1.90 -0.91 6.72
C THR A 57 -1.07 -1.24 7.95
N VAL A 58 0.10 -1.85 7.79
CA VAL A 58 1.03 -2.24 8.87
C VAL A 58 1.57 -1.01 9.63
N GLY A 59 1.76 -1.13 10.92
CA GLY A 59 2.19 -0.10 11.85
C GLY A 59 1.06 0.35 12.76
N HIS A 60 1.11 1.57 13.30
CA HIS A 60 0.16 2.04 14.31
C HIS A 60 -1.31 1.88 13.85
N GLY A 61 -2.10 1.09 14.59
CA GLY A 61 -3.45 0.70 14.20
C GLY A 61 -4.47 1.84 14.12
N LYS A 62 -4.17 3.00 14.72
CA LYS A 62 -5.01 4.21 14.63
C LYS A 62 -4.78 5.05 13.38
N LYS A 63 -3.76 4.72 12.57
CA LYS A 63 -3.51 5.48 11.34
C LYS A 63 -4.65 5.34 10.32
N PRO A 64 -4.87 6.34 9.45
CA PRO A 64 -5.96 6.31 8.46
C PRO A 64 -5.94 5.07 7.56
N MET A 65 -4.75 4.58 7.19
CA MET A 65 -4.57 3.40 6.34
C MET A 65 -5.11 2.10 6.98
N ALA A 66 -5.09 2.00 8.32
CA ALA A 66 -5.57 0.84 9.05
C ALA A 66 -7.10 0.87 9.34
N HIS A 67 -7.79 1.96 8.99
CA HIS A 67 -9.18 2.18 9.40
C HIS A 67 -10.14 1.06 8.96
N LEU A 68 -9.95 0.54 7.74
CA LEU A 68 -10.83 -0.48 7.15
C LEU A 68 -10.54 -1.91 7.64
N ILE A 69 -9.42 -2.13 8.35
CA ILE A 69 -9.09 -3.45 8.91
C ILE A 69 -10.01 -3.79 10.07
N HIS A 70 -10.35 -2.80 10.89
CA HIS A 70 -11.08 -3.02 12.12
C HIS A 70 -12.58 -3.23 11.90
N GLN A 71 -13.11 -4.35 12.41
CA GLN A 71 -14.54 -4.69 12.35
C GLN A 71 -15.45 -3.64 13.01
N LYS A 72 -14.94 -2.93 14.03
CA LYS A 72 -15.67 -1.83 14.69
C LYS A 72 -15.95 -0.65 13.77
N ASN A 73 -15.12 -0.45 12.73
CA ASN A 73 -15.23 0.66 11.79
C ASN A 73 -16.10 0.30 10.58
N ILE A 74 -15.94 -0.91 10.06
CA ILE A 74 -16.69 -1.43 8.91
C ILE A 74 -16.91 -2.92 9.06
N LYS A 75 -18.17 -3.36 8.89
CA LYS A 75 -18.52 -4.77 9.03
C LYS A 75 -18.26 -5.51 7.73
N VAL A 76 -17.34 -6.47 7.75
CA VAL A 76 -16.97 -7.33 6.63
C VAL A 76 -16.89 -8.77 7.12
N LYS A 77 -17.60 -9.69 6.46
CA LYS A 77 -17.62 -11.11 6.85
C LYS A 77 -16.26 -11.78 6.61
N ASN A 78 -15.73 -11.61 5.40
CA ASN A 78 -14.47 -12.19 4.98
C ASN A 78 -13.54 -11.11 4.44
N ARG A 79 -12.28 -11.12 4.85
CA ARG A 79 -11.25 -10.22 4.34
C ARG A 79 -10.17 -11.03 3.63
N LEU A 80 -9.80 -10.56 2.45
CA LEU A 80 -8.66 -11.04 1.70
C LEU A 80 -7.61 -9.93 1.67
N PHE A 81 -6.44 -10.20 2.20
CA PHE A 81 -5.29 -9.30 2.17
C PHE A 81 -4.33 -9.75 1.07
N MET A 82 -3.94 -8.83 0.21
CA MET A 82 -3.01 -9.09 -0.89
C MET A 82 -1.84 -8.11 -0.81
N THR A 83 -0.64 -8.60 -1.02
CA THR A 83 0.57 -7.79 -1.08
C THR A 83 1.70 -8.53 -1.79
N ALA A 84 2.57 -7.80 -2.48
CA ALA A 84 3.82 -8.34 -2.99
C ALA A 84 4.94 -8.33 -1.94
N THR A 85 4.78 -7.55 -0.85
CA THR A 85 5.80 -7.37 0.18
C THR A 85 5.17 -7.49 1.56
N GLU A 86 5.42 -8.57 2.25
CA GLU A 86 5.03 -8.72 3.64
C GLU A 86 5.80 -7.71 4.51
N ARG A 87 5.08 -7.06 5.41
CA ARG A 87 5.68 -6.16 6.40
C ARG A 87 5.41 -6.68 7.80
N LEU A 88 6.51 -6.84 8.55
CA LEU A 88 6.48 -7.21 9.95
C LEU A 88 6.84 -5.98 10.78
N PHE A 89 6.06 -5.74 11.81
CA PHE A 89 6.34 -4.69 12.77
C PHE A 89 6.76 -5.31 14.10
N ARG A 90 7.86 -4.84 14.66
CA ARG A 90 8.33 -5.24 15.97
C ARG A 90 8.22 -4.03 16.91
N GLY A 91 7.32 -4.07 17.86
CA GLY A 91 7.05 -3.00 18.81
C GLY A 91 6.00 -3.42 19.81
N ASP A 92 5.38 -2.46 20.49
CA ASP A 92 4.34 -2.71 21.48
C ASP A 92 3.10 -3.29 20.77
N GLU A 93 2.78 -4.56 21.07
CA GLU A 93 1.84 -5.38 20.28
C GLU A 93 0.40 -4.83 20.31
N ASP A 94 0.00 -4.15 21.37
CA ASP A 94 -1.38 -3.71 21.55
C ASP A 94 -1.77 -2.50 20.68
N GLU A 95 -0.80 -1.76 20.17
CA GLU A 95 -1.06 -0.55 19.37
C GLU A 95 -0.69 -0.68 17.89
N TYR A 96 -0.02 -1.76 17.49
CA TYR A 96 0.52 -1.91 16.14
C TYR A 96 -0.02 -3.14 15.43
N LEU A 97 -0.27 -2.97 14.13
CA LEU A 97 -0.64 -4.05 13.21
C LEU A 97 0.62 -4.60 12.54
N SER A 98 0.75 -5.93 12.52
CA SER A 98 1.82 -6.65 11.84
C SER A 98 1.23 -7.78 11.02
N MET A 99 1.75 -8.03 9.81
CA MET A 99 1.14 -9.01 8.90
C MET A 99 1.32 -10.47 9.38
N ASP A 100 2.21 -10.72 10.31
CA ASP A 100 2.36 -12.02 10.97
C ASP A 100 1.37 -12.25 12.12
N ASP A 101 0.51 -11.25 12.45
CA ASP A 101 -0.56 -11.45 13.43
C ASP A 101 -1.81 -12.03 12.75
N PRO A 102 -2.14 -13.31 13.03
CA PRO A 102 -3.31 -13.95 12.41
C PRO A 102 -4.65 -13.41 12.91
N ARG A 103 -4.68 -12.65 14.01
CA ARG A 103 -5.90 -12.01 14.53
C ARG A 103 -6.38 -10.91 13.59
N ASP A 104 -5.46 -10.17 12.97
CA ASP A 104 -5.75 -9.05 12.09
C ASP A 104 -5.72 -9.43 10.61
N TYR A 105 -4.74 -10.22 10.19
CA TYR A 105 -4.52 -10.55 8.77
C TYR A 105 -4.89 -11.99 8.39
N GLY A 106 -5.14 -12.86 9.37
CA GLY A 106 -5.45 -14.26 9.11
C GLY A 106 -4.19 -15.07 8.76
N LYS A 107 -4.40 -16.26 8.21
CA LYS A 107 -3.32 -17.16 7.76
C LYS A 107 -2.98 -16.88 6.31
N ILE A 108 -1.72 -17.06 5.93
CA ILE A 108 -1.31 -17.08 4.52
C ILE A 108 -2.03 -18.24 3.83
N ILE A 109 -2.80 -17.94 2.79
CA ILE A 109 -3.56 -18.91 2.01
C ILE A 109 -2.90 -19.22 0.66
N TYR A 110 -2.08 -18.31 0.17
CA TYR A 110 -1.34 -18.45 -1.09
C TYR A 110 -0.10 -17.59 -1.08
N GLN A 111 0.99 -18.10 -1.64
CA GLN A 111 2.23 -17.36 -1.85
C GLN A 111 2.83 -17.79 -3.19
N LEU A 112 3.27 -16.84 -3.98
CA LEU A 112 3.97 -17.04 -5.24
C LEU A 112 5.32 -16.32 -5.19
N SER A 113 6.40 -17.06 -5.20
CA SER A 113 7.74 -16.47 -5.23
C SER A 113 8.10 -15.98 -6.63
N PHE A 114 9.03 -14.99 -6.72
CA PHE A 114 9.58 -14.55 -8.01
C PHE A 114 10.17 -15.73 -8.81
N LYS A 115 10.88 -16.63 -8.13
CA LYS A 115 11.45 -17.82 -8.77
C LYS A 115 10.38 -18.71 -9.41
N GLU A 116 9.30 -18.95 -8.72
CA GLU A 116 8.18 -19.75 -9.24
C GLU A 116 7.49 -19.06 -10.38
N ALA A 117 7.25 -17.74 -10.26
CA ALA A 117 6.59 -16.94 -11.29
C ALA A 117 7.42 -16.87 -12.60
N ILE A 118 8.76 -16.74 -12.50
CA ILE A 118 9.67 -16.74 -13.65
C ILE A 118 9.73 -18.12 -14.31
N ASN A 119 9.79 -19.18 -13.51
CA ASN A 119 9.96 -20.56 -14.02
C ASN A 119 8.63 -21.26 -14.38
N SER A 120 7.49 -20.59 -14.21
CA SER A 120 6.18 -21.14 -14.58
C SER A 120 6.08 -21.33 -16.10
N LYS A 121 5.15 -22.17 -16.54
CA LYS A 121 4.92 -22.45 -17.97
C LYS A 121 3.47 -22.17 -18.35
N PRO A 122 3.16 -21.08 -19.07
CA PRO A 122 4.08 -20.02 -19.50
C PRO A 122 4.59 -19.17 -18.31
N PRO A 123 5.72 -18.47 -18.46
CA PRO A 123 6.21 -17.54 -17.42
C PRO A 123 5.18 -16.44 -17.11
N ILE A 124 4.96 -16.19 -15.81
CA ILE A 124 4.03 -15.15 -15.35
C ILE A 124 4.69 -13.78 -15.37
N ILE A 125 5.99 -13.73 -15.06
CA ILE A 125 6.83 -12.53 -15.13
C ILE A 125 8.13 -12.84 -15.88
N SER A 126 8.73 -11.81 -16.44
CA SER A 126 10.05 -11.90 -17.07
C SER A 126 11.14 -12.13 -16.02
N ASP A 127 12.24 -12.72 -16.45
CA ASP A 127 13.47 -12.75 -15.66
C ASP A 127 14.03 -11.33 -15.48
N TYR A 128 14.82 -11.12 -14.43
CA TYR A 128 15.38 -9.82 -14.09
C TYR A 128 16.84 -9.94 -13.66
N LYS A 129 17.57 -8.85 -13.84
CA LYS A 129 18.93 -8.70 -13.33
C LYS A 129 18.95 -7.62 -12.28
N VAL A 130 19.59 -7.92 -11.14
CA VAL A 130 19.88 -6.92 -10.12
C VAL A 130 21.27 -6.36 -10.40
N ILE A 131 21.34 -5.06 -10.66
CA ILE A 131 22.61 -4.35 -10.81
C ILE A 131 22.80 -3.55 -9.53
N THR A 132 23.90 -3.82 -8.81
CA THR A 132 24.23 -3.13 -7.57
C THR A 132 25.35 -2.15 -7.85
N PHE A 133 25.15 -0.89 -7.49
CA PHE A 133 26.18 0.15 -7.53
C PHE A 133 26.59 0.49 -6.10
N GLY A 134 27.88 0.45 -5.83
CA GLY A 134 28.46 0.99 -4.60
C GLY A 134 28.98 2.40 -4.87
N ILE A 135 28.52 3.37 -4.10
CA ILE A 135 29.06 4.74 -4.13
C ILE A 135 29.62 5.03 -2.75
N SER A 136 30.91 5.35 -2.70
CA SER A 136 31.59 5.67 -1.43
C SER A 136 31.34 7.12 -1.01
N GLU A 137 31.46 7.40 0.29
CA GLU A 137 31.37 8.77 0.80
C GLU A 137 32.36 9.75 0.12
N PRO A 138 33.63 9.38 -0.15
CA PRO A 138 34.55 10.25 -0.87
C PRO A 138 34.10 10.63 -2.27
N GLU A 139 33.46 9.68 -3.02
CA GLU A 139 32.93 9.98 -4.35
C GLU A 139 31.76 10.96 -4.30
N ILE A 140 30.91 10.84 -3.27
CA ILE A 140 29.83 11.80 -3.02
C ILE A 140 30.38 13.18 -2.68
N GLU A 141 31.42 13.26 -1.84
CA GLU A 141 32.09 14.52 -1.48
C GLU A 141 32.78 15.19 -2.68
N GLU A 142 33.43 14.40 -3.55
CA GLU A 142 34.06 14.93 -4.74
C GLU A 142 33.08 15.56 -5.71
N VAL A 143 31.93 14.88 -5.95
CA VAL A 143 30.88 15.42 -6.79
C VAL A 143 30.26 16.67 -6.16
N TYR A 144 30.09 16.68 -4.84
CA TYR A 144 29.59 17.84 -4.10
C TYR A 144 30.54 19.05 -4.20
N LYS A 145 31.87 18.82 -4.03
CA LYS A 145 32.89 19.86 -4.13
C LYS A 145 33.08 20.37 -5.56
N SER A 146 32.88 19.54 -6.56
CA SER A 146 33.06 19.92 -7.97
C SER A 146 31.94 20.84 -8.52
N ASN A 147 30.90 21.10 -7.76
CA ASN A 147 29.76 21.97 -8.11
C ASN A 147 29.11 21.65 -9.48
N LYS A 148 29.41 20.52 -10.09
CA LYS A 148 28.93 20.16 -11.42
C LYS A 148 27.38 19.97 -11.49
N TYR A 149 26.73 19.78 -10.34
CA TYR A 149 25.29 19.50 -10.24
C TYR A 149 24.50 20.46 -9.35
N ILE A 150 25.16 21.40 -8.68
CA ILE A 150 24.53 22.31 -7.69
C ILE A 150 24.11 23.66 -8.29
N GLN A 151 24.27 23.87 -9.58
CA GLN A 151 23.73 25.08 -10.22
C GLN A 151 22.20 25.09 -10.39
N VAL A 152 21.50 24.07 -9.95
CA VAL A 152 20.04 24.03 -9.94
C VAL A 152 19.54 24.45 -8.56
N GLN A 153 19.41 25.76 -8.40
CA GLN A 153 18.62 26.48 -7.39
C GLN A 153 18.97 26.36 -5.90
N LYS A 154 18.98 27.50 -5.25
CA LYS A 154 19.13 27.76 -3.81
C LYS A 154 18.17 27.00 -2.87
N GLU A 155 17.31 26.13 -3.38
CA GLU A 155 16.24 25.47 -2.61
C GLU A 155 16.53 23.99 -2.26
N ILE A 156 17.66 23.43 -2.69
CA ILE A 156 17.99 22.02 -2.35
C ILE A 156 18.70 21.95 -0.99
N LYS A 157 18.02 22.41 0.05
CA LYS A 157 18.57 22.34 1.42
C LYS A 157 18.39 20.97 2.10
N ASN A 158 17.67 20.01 1.50
CA ASN A 158 17.26 18.77 2.17
C ASN A 158 17.37 17.50 1.32
N ILE A 159 18.24 17.44 0.32
CA ILE A 159 18.50 16.15 -0.36
C ILE A 159 19.29 15.28 0.59
N THR A 160 18.75 14.11 0.92
CA THR A 160 19.48 13.11 1.71
C THR A 160 20.64 12.53 0.90
N ALA A 161 21.71 12.09 1.58
CA ALA A 161 22.84 11.41 0.93
C ALA A 161 22.39 10.24 0.03
N ARG A 162 21.30 9.56 0.40
CA ARG A 162 20.70 8.47 -0.37
C ARG A 162 20.09 8.95 -1.70
N GLU A 163 19.36 10.05 -1.71
CA GLU A 163 18.77 10.62 -2.93
C GLU A 163 19.84 11.12 -3.88
N PHE A 164 20.90 11.70 -3.34
CA PHE A 164 22.05 12.16 -4.11
C PHE A 164 22.83 10.99 -4.72
N ALA A 165 23.11 9.94 -3.94
CA ALA A 165 23.73 8.71 -4.41
C ALA A 165 22.90 8.02 -5.50
N THR A 166 21.57 8.00 -5.36
CA THR A 166 20.65 7.48 -6.37
C THR A 166 20.72 8.27 -7.67
N ALA A 167 20.79 9.59 -7.61
CA ALA A 167 20.92 10.44 -8.80
C ALA A 167 22.24 10.22 -9.54
N ILE A 168 23.34 9.96 -8.83
CA ILE A 168 24.64 9.62 -9.42
C ILE A 168 24.58 8.24 -10.10
N ALA A 169 23.96 7.25 -9.46
CA ALA A 169 23.88 5.88 -9.96
C ALA A 169 23.01 5.74 -11.23
N LEU A 170 22.07 6.66 -11.46
CA LEU A 170 21.15 6.65 -12.61
C LEU A 170 21.68 7.39 -13.83
N ARG A 171 22.90 7.93 -13.80
CA ARG A 171 23.56 8.64 -14.89
C ARG A 171 24.46 7.73 -15.71
#